data_2fe29ebeedc6cbc6871f2b5c7bbfa409
#
_entry.id   2fe29ebeedc6cbc6871f2b5c7bbfa409
#
_cell.length_a   1.000
_cell.length_b   1.000
_cell.length_c   1.000
_cell.angle_alpha   90.00
_cell.angle_beta   90.00
_cell.angle_gamma   90.00
#
_symmetry.space_group_name_H-M   'P 1'
#
loop_
_entity.id
_entity.type
_entity.pdbx_description
1 polymer ?
#
loop_
_entity_poly.entity_id
_entity_poly.type
_entity_poly.pdbx_seq_one_letter_code
_entity_poly.pdbx_strand_id
1 'polypeptide(L)'
;MILLEEFDPCKNAVIDADMCVKNKLDLYPEITISCFSHHLFEAVLAFFEPEELARVGGANGKQPIYAVTYKGKHFAFFESRVGEPACIGDFEDMTVMGMRKLILFGNCGVLDRSIEDCGIIIPTKALRDEGSSYHYAPPADSIEVNHKYRDLFHLVLEEHGYPYVEGTTWTTDAPYRETREKVARRKAQGAICVEMECAGMQAAADFRNVDFFQFFYAGDNLDQATWDPRSLSGKTRLDDKGKIALLAFELGVKMLEAEGK
;
A
#
# COMPACT_ATOMS: atom_id res chain seq x y z
N MET A 1 -6.03 -1.50 -30.60
CA MET A 1 -5.42 -2.24 -29.46
C MET A 1 -4.17 -1.47 -29.08
N ILE A 2 -4.04 -1.04 -27.85
CA ILE A 2 -2.80 -0.50 -27.31
C ILE A 2 -2.09 -1.62 -26.53
N LEU A 3 -0.75 -1.50 -26.32
CA LEU A 3 0.03 -2.57 -25.66
C LEU A 3 -0.46 -2.92 -24.26
N LEU A 4 -1.08 -1.99 -23.54
CA LEU A 4 -1.70 -2.25 -22.24
C LEU A 4 -2.92 -3.20 -22.29
N GLU A 5 -3.44 -3.52 -23.47
CA GLU A 5 -4.51 -4.50 -23.66
C GLU A 5 -3.97 -5.92 -23.86
N GLU A 6 -2.65 -6.10 -23.93
CA GLU A 6 -2.00 -7.41 -23.96
C GLU A 6 -1.74 -7.89 -22.52
N PHE A 7 -2.44 -8.93 -22.11
CA PHE A 7 -2.18 -9.60 -20.85
C PHE A 7 -1.69 -11.02 -21.09
N ASP A 8 -0.51 -11.36 -20.56
CA ASP A 8 0.04 -12.71 -20.59
C ASP A 8 -0.14 -13.38 -19.22
N PRO A 9 -0.96 -14.45 -19.09
CA PRO A 9 -1.15 -15.16 -17.84
C PRO A 9 0.03 -16.04 -17.42
N CYS A 10 1.09 -16.15 -18.27
CA CYS A 10 2.26 -16.95 -17.97
C CYS A 10 2.99 -16.38 -16.74
N LYS A 11 3.19 -17.22 -15.73
CA LYS A 11 3.87 -16.81 -14.49
C LYS A 11 5.40 -16.84 -14.59
N ASN A 12 5.93 -17.46 -15.62
CA ASN A 12 7.38 -17.61 -15.83
C ASN A 12 7.88 -16.50 -16.74
N ALA A 13 8.62 -15.56 -16.18
CA ALA A 13 9.30 -14.53 -16.96
C ALA A 13 10.69 -14.99 -17.42
N VAL A 14 11.30 -14.26 -18.36
CA VAL A 14 12.71 -14.51 -18.77
C VAL A 14 13.66 -14.16 -17.60
N ILE A 15 13.28 -13.18 -16.79
CA ILE A 15 13.98 -12.83 -15.54
C ILE A 15 12.94 -12.83 -14.44
N ASP A 16 13.03 -13.78 -13.52
CA ASP A 16 12.20 -13.85 -12.31
C ASP A 16 12.98 -13.32 -11.09
N ALA A 17 12.26 -12.82 -10.08
CA ALA A 17 12.85 -12.28 -8.87
C ALA A 17 13.72 -13.33 -8.14
N ASP A 18 13.39 -14.63 -8.22
CA ASP A 18 14.17 -15.72 -7.59
C ASP A 18 15.56 -15.91 -8.21
N MET A 19 15.78 -15.43 -9.45
CA MET A 19 17.10 -15.38 -10.08
C MET A 19 17.95 -14.24 -9.54
N CYS A 20 17.34 -13.17 -9.10
CA CYS A 20 17.98 -11.94 -8.64
C CYS A 20 18.21 -11.91 -7.14
N VAL A 21 17.26 -12.41 -6.36
CA VAL A 21 17.30 -12.45 -4.89
C VAL A 21 18.11 -13.64 -4.42
N LYS A 22 19.32 -13.36 -3.91
CA LYS A 22 20.24 -14.40 -3.45
C LYS A 22 19.99 -14.84 -1.99
N ASN A 23 19.33 -14.00 -1.20
CA ASN A 23 19.14 -14.21 0.24
C ASN A 23 17.68 -14.61 0.50
N LYS A 24 17.37 -15.90 0.33
CA LYS A 24 16.15 -16.47 0.86
C LYS A 24 16.33 -16.63 2.37
N LEU A 25 15.36 -16.17 3.15
CA LEU A 25 15.42 -16.23 4.59
C LEU A 25 14.58 -17.42 5.07
N ASP A 26 15.19 -18.33 5.85
CA ASP A 26 14.48 -19.48 6.42
C ASP A 26 13.38 -19.06 7.41
N LEU A 27 13.50 -17.86 7.98
CA LEU A 27 12.58 -17.29 9.00
C LEU A 27 12.20 -15.86 8.66
N TYR A 28 11.60 -15.62 7.48
CA TYR A 28 10.99 -14.34 7.18
C TYR A 28 9.64 -14.20 7.91
N PRO A 29 9.35 -13.07 8.60
CA PRO A 29 8.04 -12.88 9.23
C PRO A 29 6.91 -13.00 8.19
N GLU A 30 5.85 -13.70 8.58
CA GLU A 30 4.74 -13.98 7.65
C GLU A 30 4.07 -12.73 7.11
N ILE A 31 4.01 -11.67 7.94
CA ILE A 31 3.41 -10.39 7.58
C ILE A 31 4.50 -9.32 7.45
N THR A 32 4.52 -8.65 6.30
CA THR A 32 5.21 -7.39 6.11
C THR A 32 4.24 -6.25 6.29
N ILE A 33 4.62 -5.24 7.07
CA ILE A 33 3.92 -3.96 7.18
C ILE A 33 4.78 -2.91 6.48
N SER A 34 4.19 -2.08 5.63
CA SER A 34 4.95 -1.11 4.84
C SER A 34 4.23 0.23 4.71
N CYS A 35 5.03 1.30 4.62
CA CYS A 35 4.55 2.65 4.39
C CYS A 35 5.49 3.42 3.45
N PHE A 36 5.01 4.54 2.89
CA PHE A 36 5.76 5.32 1.90
C PHE A 36 6.50 6.54 2.49
N SER A 37 6.11 7.00 3.68
CA SER A 37 6.68 8.21 4.27
C SER A 37 7.93 7.89 5.08
N HIS A 38 9.10 8.35 4.62
CA HIS A 38 10.37 8.19 5.32
C HIS A 38 10.31 8.70 6.77
N HIS A 39 9.76 9.90 6.99
CA HIS A 39 9.66 10.44 8.36
C HIS A 39 8.73 9.62 9.26
N LEU A 40 7.63 9.09 8.70
CA LEU A 40 6.74 8.20 9.44
C LEU A 40 7.42 6.87 9.71
N PHE A 41 8.10 6.30 8.71
CA PHE A 41 8.85 5.07 8.85
C PHE A 41 9.88 5.16 9.98
N GLU A 42 10.73 6.19 9.99
CA GLU A 42 11.72 6.41 11.06
C GLU A 42 11.06 6.63 12.43
N ALA A 43 9.98 7.43 12.48
CA ALA A 43 9.26 7.68 13.73
C ALA A 43 8.66 6.39 14.30
N VAL A 44 8.05 5.55 13.47
CA VAL A 44 7.49 4.26 13.89
C VAL A 44 8.58 3.28 14.28
N LEU A 45 9.65 3.20 13.50
CA LEU A 45 10.78 2.31 13.77
C LEU A 45 11.44 2.61 15.14
N ALA A 46 11.44 3.89 15.55
CA ALA A 46 11.98 4.32 16.84
C ALA A 46 11.19 3.79 18.07
N PHE A 47 9.97 3.29 17.89
CA PHE A 47 9.22 2.63 18.97
C PHE A 47 9.60 1.17 19.18
N PHE A 48 10.40 0.61 18.29
CA PHE A 48 10.81 -0.78 18.31
C PHE A 48 12.30 -0.93 18.62
N GLU A 49 12.72 -2.14 18.93
CA GLU A 49 14.11 -2.57 18.88
C GLU A 49 14.33 -3.33 17.55
N PRO A 50 14.57 -2.61 16.44
CA PRO A 50 14.59 -3.20 15.12
C PRO A 50 15.88 -3.97 14.86
N GLU A 51 15.75 -5.11 14.19
CA GLU A 51 16.88 -5.87 13.64
C GLU A 51 16.80 -5.86 12.11
N GLU A 52 17.88 -5.52 11.42
CA GLU A 52 17.90 -5.58 9.96
C GLU A 52 17.88 -7.03 9.49
N LEU A 53 16.78 -7.43 8.84
CA LEU A 53 16.60 -8.78 8.28
C LEU A 53 17.29 -8.98 6.94
N ALA A 54 17.09 -8.03 6.04
CA ALA A 54 17.49 -8.12 4.65
C ALA A 54 17.50 -6.74 4.00
N ARG A 55 17.87 -6.69 2.74
CA ARG A 55 17.73 -5.50 1.89
C ARG A 55 17.16 -5.87 0.54
N VAL A 56 16.19 -5.10 0.07
CA VAL A 56 15.72 -5.09 -1.31
C VAL A 56 16.31 -3.92 -2.07
N GLY A 57 16.37 -3.98 -3.36
CA GLY A 57 16.76 -2.82 -4.13
C GLY A 57 17.30 -3.10 -5.50
N GLY A 58 17.59 -2.02 -6.20
CA GLY A 58 18.05 -1.98 -7.58
C GLY A 58 19.03 -0.85 -7.82
N ALA A 59 18.98 -0.24 -9.00
CA ALA A 59 19.89 0.82 -9.42
C ALA A 59 19.89 2.05 -8.50
N ASN A 60 18.79 2.31 -7.79
CA ASN A 60 18.63 3.45 -6.90
C ASN A 60 19.12 3.18 -5.45
N GLY A 61 19.80 2.06 -5.22
CA GLY A 61 20.29 1.68 -3.90
C GLY A 61 19.43 0.59 -3.25
N LYS A 62 19.80 0.26 -2.01
CA LYS A 62 19.15 -0.83 -1.24
C LYS A 62 18.37 -0.25 -0.08
N GLN A 63 17.13 -0.70 0.08
CA GLN A 63 16.25 -0.38 1.21
C GLN A 63 16.30 -1.51 2.24
N PRO A 64 16.52 -1.22 3.53
CA PRO A 64 16.52 -2.23 4.57
C PRO A 64 15.10 -2.70 4.91
N ILE A 65 14.98 -3.98 5.23
CA ILE A 65 13.80 -4.59 5.83
C ILE A 65 14.15 -4.89 7.28
N TYR A 66 13.33 -4.47 8.23
CA TYR A 66 13.56 -4.69 9.65
C TYR A 66 12.60 -5.72 10.24
N ALA A 67 13.12 -6.59 11.11
CA ALA A 67 12.30 -7.35 12.04
C ALA A 67 11.91 -6.43 13.21
N VAL A 68 10.63 -6.45 13.55
CA VAL A 68 10.09 -5.75 14.71
C VAL A 68 9.13 -6.64 15.47
N THR A 69 8.99 -6.42 16.78
CA THR A 69 8.07 -7.17 17.62
C THR A 69 7.00 -6.24 18.17
N TYR A 70 5.73 -6.57 17.92
CA TYR A 70 4.58 -5.84 18.44
C TYR A 70 3.61 -6.80 19.13
N LYS A 71 3.26 -6.55 20.40
CA LYS A 71 2.39 -7.41 21.22
C LYS A 71 2.81 -8.90 21.18
N GLY A 72 4.12 -9.15 21.19
CA GLY A 72 4.68 -10.50 21.16
C GLY A 72 4.62 -11.21 19.80
N LYS A 73 4.17 -10.54 18.75
CA LYS A 73 4.18 -11.05 17.36
C LYS A 73 5.30 -10.40 16.55
N HIS A 74 5.87 -11.17 15.62
CA HIS A 74 6.98 -10.72 14.77
C HIS A 74 6.47 -10.27 13.40
N PHE A 75 6.94 -9.11 12.97
CA PHE A 75 6.61 -8.50 11.67
C PHE A 75 7.89 -8.10 10.95
N ALA A 76 7.85 -8.10 9.62
CA ALA A 76 8.78 -7.33 8.82
C ALA A 76 8.22 -5.89 8.66
N PHE A 77 9.06 -4.88 8.83
CA PHE A 77 8.69 -3.49 8.61
C PHE A 77 9.60 -2.88 7.54
N PHE A 78 8.99 -2.23 6.55
CA PHE A 78 9.66 -1.79 5.33
C PHE A 78 9.17 -0.42 4.87
N GLU A 79 10.09 0.40 4.33
CA GLU A 79 9.76 1.65 3.64
C GLU A 79 9.61 1.38 2.14
N SER A 80 8.37 1.38 1.62
CA SER A 80 8.10 1.19 0.20
C SER A 80 8.52 2.39 -0.64
N ARG A 81 9.01 2.13 -1.84
CA ARG A 81 9.22 3.16 -2.84
C ARG A 81 7.90 3.61 -3.45
N VAL A 82 7.76 4.91 -3.68
CA VAL A 82 6.58 5.49 -4.32
C VAL A 82 6.54 5.13 -5.81
N GLY A 83 5.35 4.85 -6.32
CA GLY A 83 5.07 4.48 -7.69
C GLY A 83 5.06 2.97 -7.93
N GLU A 84 4.03 2.49 -8.63
CA GLU A 84 3.78 1.06 -8.82
C GLU A 84 4.99 0.25 -9.29
N PRO A 85 5.73 0.63 -10.35
CA PRO A 85 6.83 -0.20 -10.84
C PRO A 85 7.90 -0.47 -9.78
N ALA A 86 8.20 0.53 -8.93
CA ALA A 86 9.20 0.40 -7.89
C ALA A 86 8.65 -0.39 -6.68
N CYS A 87 7.42 -0.10 -6.27
CA CYS A 87 6.74 -0.79 -5.17
C CYS A 87 6.52 -2.27 -5.49
N ILE A 88 6.08 -2.61 -6.70
CA ILE A 88 5.91 -4.00 -7.16
C ILE A 88 7.25 -4.72 -7.25
N GLY A 89 8.32 -4.06 -7.71
CA GLY A 89 9.65 -4.66 -7.73
C GLY A 89 10.12 -5.08 -6.33
N ASP A 90 9.93 -4.22 -5.33
CA ASP A 90 10.22 -4.54 -3.93
C ASP A 90 9.34 -5.68 -3.40
N PHE A 91 8.05 -5.67 -3.75
CA PHE A 91 7.10 -6.72 -3.40
C PHE A 91 7.51 -8.09 -3.97
N GLU A 92 7.90 -8.16 -5.23
CA GLU A 92 8.39 -9.39 -5.88
C GLU A 92 9.62 -9.94 -5.15
N ASP A 93 10.60 -9.09 -4.85
CA ASP A 93 11.81 -9.47 -4.11
C ASP A 93 11.46 -10.01 -2.70
N MET A 94 10.61 -9.31 -1.95
CA MET A 94 10.18 -9.73 -0.62
C MET A 94 9.38 -11.04 -0.66
N THR A 95 8.58 -11.27 -1.70
CA THR A 95 7.83 -12.53 -1.89
C THR A 95 8.79 -13.71 -2.02
N VAL A 96 9.88 -13.56 -2.77
CA VAL A 96 10.94 -14.57 -2.89
C VAL A 96 11.70 -14.77 -1.58
N MET A 97 11.92 -13.71 -0.79
CA MET A 97 12.55 -13.79 0.53
C MET A 97 11.71 -14.55 1.55
N GLY A 98 10.40 -14.66 1.36
CA GLY A 98 9.52 -15.43 2.24
C GLY A 98 8.24 -14.72 2.67
N MET A 99 8.00 -13.48 2.28
CA MET A 99 6.75 -12.76 2.56
C MET A 99 5.53 -13.54 2.05
N ARG A 100 4.47 -13.56 2.85
CA ARG A 100 3.19 -14.20 2.50
C ARG A 100 2.01 -13.25 2.59
N LYS A 101 2.14 -12.20 3.38
CA LYS A 101 1.11 -11.18 3.57
C LYS A 101 1.73 -9.80 3.62
N LEU A 102 1.10 -8.84 2.97
CA LEU A 102 1.50 -7.43 2.96
C LEU A 102 0.35 -6.55 3.44
N ILE A 103 0.61 -5.75 4.48
CA ILE A 103 -0.22 -4.62 4.87
C ILE A 103 0.51 -3.36 4.43
N LEU A 104 -0.08 -2.62 3.50
CA LEU A 104 0.49 -1.41 2.93
C LEU A 104 -0.36 -0.21 3.33
N PHE A 105 0.25 0.90 3.74
CA PHE A 105 -0.48 2.11 4.03
C PHE A 105 0.29 3.37 3.67
N GLY A 106 -0.44 4.42 3.36
CA GLY A 106 0.15 5.70 2.97
C GLY A 106 -0.86 6.82 2.94
N ASN A 107 -0.41 8.01 2.57
CA ASN A 107 -1.31 9.12 2.31
C ASN A 107 -1.92 9.02 0.92
N CYS A 108 -3.08 9.66 0.76
CA CYS A 108 -3.72 9.89 -0.52
C CYS A 108 -4.25 11.32 -0.62
N GLY A 109 -4.43 11.81 -1.82
CA GLY A 109 -5.15 13.04 -2.09
C GLY A 109 -6.66 12.78 -2.09
N VAL A 110 -7.46 13.56 -1.31
CA VAL A 110 -8.91 13.36 -1.30
C VAL A 110 -9.61 14.07 -2.45
N LEU A 111 -10.58 13.40 -3.03
CA LEU A 111 -11.49 13.89 -4.06
C LEU A 111 -12.89 14.20 -3.48
N ASP A 112 -13.08 13.95 -2.20
CA ASP A 112 -14.24 14.35 -1.41
C ASP A 112 -13.79 15.22 -0.23
N ARG A 113 -14.14 16.50 -0.26
CA ARG A 113 -13.76 17.51 0.76
C ARG A 113 -14.31 17.22 2.14
N SER A 114 -15.31 16.36 2.29
CA SER A 114 -15.87 15.97 3.58
C SER A 114 -14.94 15.02 4.36
N ILE A 115 -14.00 14.39 3.68
CA ILE A 115 -12.98 13.55 4.33
C ILE A 115 -11.96 14.47 5.01
N GLU A 116 -11.86 14.34 6.32
CA GLU A 116 -10.97 15.18 7.14
C GLU A 116 -9.49 14.81 6.92
N ASP A 117 -8.60 15.75 7.25
CA ASP A 117 -7.16 15.52 7.23
C ASP A 117 -6.76 14.40 8.22
N CYS A 118 -5.94 13.46 7.77
CA CYS A 118 -5.64 12.18 8.43
C CYS A 118 -6.86 11.23 8.61
N GLY A 119 -8.01 11.50 7.96
CA GLY A 119 -9.14 10.57 7.94
C GLY A 119 -8.77 9.26 7.26
N ILE A 120 -9.21 8.13 7.81
CA ILE A 120 -8.89 6.80 7.29
C ILE A 120 -9.80 6.45 6.12
N ILE A 121 -9.20 5.94 5.04
CA ILE A 121 -9.88 5.53 3.83
C ILE A 121 -9.51 4.07 3.54
N ILE A 122 -10.53 3.23 3.37
CA ILE A 122 -10.37 1.82 2.97
C ILE A 122 -10.83 1.69 1.52
N PRO A 123 -9.92 1.46 0.56
CA PRO A 123 -10.32 1.26 -0.82
C PRO A 123 -11.03 -0.10 -0.97
N THR A 124 -12.14 -0.08 -1.71
CA THR A 124 -12.88 -1.29 -2.10
C THR A 124 -12.68 -1.62 -3.58
N LYS A 125 -12.30 -0.60 -4.36
CA LYS A 125 -12.03 -0.66 -5.79
C LYS A 125 -10.96 0.37 -6.15
N ALA A 126 -10.11 0.06 -7.14
CA ALA A 126 -9.14 0.98 -7.71
C ALA A 126 -9.39 1.21 -9.20
N LEU A 127 -9.49 2.47 -9.63
CA LEU A 127 -9.49 2.85 -11.04
C LEU A 127 -8.05 2.79 -11.56
N ARG A 128 -7.83 2.13 -12.69
CA ARG A 128 -6.52 1.80 -13.25
C ARG A 128 -6.08 2.86 -14.29
N ASP A 129 -5.56 4.01 -13.84
CA ASP A 129 -5.02 5.08 -14.70
C ASP A 129 -3.48 5.08 -14.65
N GLU A 130 -2.91 3.89 -14.82
CA GLU A 130 -1.49 3.56 -14.67
C GLU A 130 -1.11 2.43 -15.65
N GLY A 131 0.10 1.92 -15.60
CA GLY A 131 0.57 0.89 -16.54
C GLY A 131 0.81 -0.49 -15.91
N SER A 132 1.23 -0.55 -14.66
CA SER A 132 1.78 -1.78 -14.06
C SER A 132 0.74 -2.87 -13.86
N SER A 133 -0.48 -2.53 -13.44
CA SER A 133 -1.51 -3.53 -13.17
C SER A 133 -1.91 -4.35 -14.42
N TYR A 134 -1.74 -3.79 -15.62
CA TYR A 134 -2.04 -4.46 -16.88
C TYR A 134 -1.05 -5.60 -17.22
N HIS A 135 0.10 -5.65 -16.55
CA HIS A 135 1.04 -6.78 -16.67
C HIS A 135 0.69 -7.94 -15.72
N TYR A 136 -0.17 -7.70 -14.71
CA TYR A 136 -0.53 -8.68 -13.70
C TYR A 136 -2.00 -9.09 -13.72
N ALA A 137 -2.87 -8.33 -14.38
CA ALA A 137 -4.30 -8.61 -14.49
C ALA A 137 -4.85 -8.26 -15.88
N PRO A 138 -5.90 -8.97 -16.37
CA PRO A 138 -6.54 -8.66 -17.64
C PRO A 138 -6.97 -7.18 -17.74
N PRO A 139 -7.04 -6.62 -18.96
CA PRO A 139 -7.47 -5.24 -19.18
C PRO A 139 -8.86 -4.97 -18.62
N ALA A 140 -8.98 -3.96 -17.80
CA ALA A 140 -10.23 -3.43 -17.27
C ALA A 140 -10.00 -2.00 -16.75
N ASP A 141 -11.05 -1.19 -16.66
CA ASP A 141 -10.95 0.18 -16.14
C ASP A 141 -10.72 0.23 -14.60
N SER A 142 -11.00 -0.87 -13.91
CA SER A 142 -10.88 -0.95 -12.47
C SER A 142 -10.59 -2.38 -11.99
N ILE A 143 -10.11 -2.51 -10.77
CA ILE A 143 -9.90 -3.77 -10.07
C ILE A 143 -10.51 -3.66 -8.66
N GLU A 144 -11.18 -4.73 -8.21
CA GLU A 144 -11.61 -4.85 -6.82
C GLU A 144 -10.39 -5.06 -5.92
N VAL A 145 -10.39 -4.46 -4.74
CA VAL A 145 -9.23 -4.52 -3.81
C VAL A 145 -9.67 -4.91 -2.41
N ASN A 146 -8.70 -5.28 -1.57
CA ASN A 146 -8.94 -5.64 -0.16
C ASN A 146 -9.97 -6.78 0.01
N HIS A 147 -9.82 -7.86 -0.74
CA HIS A 147 -10.78 -8.97 -0.75
C HIS A 147 -10.96 -9.67 0.60
N LYS A 148 -9.93 -9.65 1.47
CA LYS A 148 -9.82 -10.63 2.55
C LYS A 148 -9.91 -10.06 3.97
N TYR A 149 -9.28 -8.92 4.26
CA TYR A 149 -9.06 -8.46 5.64
C TYR A 149 -9.85 -7.20 6.02
N ARG A 150 -10.78 -6.77 5.18
CA ARG A 150 -11.55 -5.54 5.40
C ARG A 150 -12.35 -5.58 6.69
N ASP A 151 -13.11 -6.67 6.91
CA ASP A 151 -13.92 -6.81 8.11
C ASP A 151 -13.07 -6.88 9.39
N LEU A 152 -11.87 -7.48 9.31
CA LEU A 152 -10.92 -7.48 10.42
C LEU A 152 -10.40 -6.07 10.72
N PHE A 153 -10.17 -5.27 9.69
CA PHE A 153 -9.72 -3.89 9.88
C PHE A 153 -10.83 -2.99 10.43
N HIS A 154 -12.08 -3.21 10.06
CA HIS A 154 -13.23 -2.54 10.70
C HIS A 154 -13.22 -2.78 12.21
N LEU A 155 -13.06 -4.03 12.66
CA LEU A 155 -12.97 -4.34 14.08
C LEU A 155 -11.81 -3.60 14.77
N VAL A 156 -10.64 -3.53 14.13
CA VAL A 156 -9.51 -2.73 14.66
C VAL A 156 -9.89 -1.27 14.80
N LEU A 157 -10.50 -0.66 13.78
CA LEU A 157 -10.87 0.75 13.81
C LEU A 157 -11.94 1.04 14.86
N GLU A 158 -12.95 0.18 15.01
CA GLU A 158 -13.98 0.29 16.03
C GLU A 158 -13.41 0.18 17.45
N GLU A 159 -12.53 -0.79 17.72
CA GLU A 159 -11.88 -0.97 19.01
C GLU A 159 -11.01 0.23 19.41
N HIS A 160 -10.41 0.90 18.46
CA HIS A 160 -9.55 2.06 18.67
C HIS A 160 -10.28 3.41 18.51
N GLY A 161 -11.58 3.40 18.15
CA GLY A 161 -12.40 4.60 18.00
C GLY A 161 -12.02 5.48 16.81
N TYR A 162 -11.51 4.89 15.74
CA TYR A 162 -11.15 5.61 14.51
C TYR A 162 -12.32 5.60 13.52
N PRO A 163 -12.85 6.76 13.13
CA PRO A 163 -13.79 6.85 12.03
C PRO A 163 -13.07 6.58 10.71
N TYR A 164 -13.79 6.00 9.76
CA TYR A 164 -13.29 5.69 8.43
C TYR A 164 -14.35 5.87 7.36
N VAL A 165 -13.91 5.93 6.11
CA VAL A 165 -14.76 5.89 4.93
C VAL A 165 -14.27 4.77 4.00
N GLU A 166 -15.20 4.20 3.24
CA GLU A 166 -14.88 3.23 2.19
C GLU A 166 -15.26 3.77 0.83
N GLY A 167 -14.50 3.42 -0.20
CA GLY A 167 -14.85 3.81 -1.55
C GLY A 167 -13.82 3.43 -2.60
N THR A 168 -14.03 3.95 -3.79
CA THR A 168 -13.12 3.74 -4.90
C THR A 168 -11.94 4.70 -4.80
N THR A 169 -10.72 4.18 -4.97
CA THR A 169 -9.53 5.00 -5.20
C THR A 169 -9.27 5.18 -6.70
N TRP A 170 -8.51 6.19 -7.05
CA TRP A 170 -7.95 6.38 -8.38
C TRP A 170 -6.43 6.20 -8.30
N THR A 171 -5.90 5.12 -8.89
CA THR A 171 -4.47 4.89 -8.98
C THR A 171 -3.93 5.55 -10.25
N THR A 172 -2.88 6.38 -10.13
CA THR A 172 -2.26 7.09 -11.25
C THR A 172 -0.74 7.11 -11.19
N ASP A 173 -0.07 6.94 -12.34
CA ASP A 173 1.39 7.10 -12.47
C ASP A 173 1.84 8.57 -12.56
N ALA A 174 0.92 9.53 -12.62
CA ALA A 174 1.25 10.90 -13.01
C ALA A 174 0.58 11.97 -12.14
N PRO A 175 1.05 12.19 -10.90
CA PRO A 175 0.41 13.10 -9.95
C PRO A 175 0.30 14.54 -10.49
N TYR A 176 1.27 15.02 -11.25
CA TYR A 176 1.21 16.35 -11.87
C TYR A 176 0.29 16.42 -13.12
N ARG A 177 -0.42 15.33 -13.43
CA ARG A 177 -1.43 15.26 -14.50
C ARG A 177 -2.86 15.08 -13.97
N GLU A 178 -3.08 15.25 -12.69
CA GLU A 178 -4.39 15.30 -12.03
C GLU A 178 -5.09 16.63 -12.33
N THR A 179 -5.45 16.80 -13.60
CA THR A 179 -6.13 18.02 -14.05
C THR A 179 -7.55 18.09 -13.49
N ARG A 180 -8.12 19.30 -13.38
CA ARG A 180 -9.51 19.49 -12.90
C ARG A 180 -10.53 18.62 -13.64
N GLU A 181 -10.35 18.49 -14.95
CA GLU A 181 -11.24 17.66 -15.77
C GLU A 181 -11.06 16.16 -15.49
N LYS A 182 -9.81 15.69 -15.25
CA LYS A 182 -9.55 14.32 -14.82
C LYS A 182 -10.19 14.08 -13.45
N VAL A 183 -9.94 14.94 -12.47
CA VAL A 183 -10.54 14.85 -11.13
C VAL A 183 -12.07 14.78 -11.24
N ALA A 184 -12.70 15.64 -12.02
CA ALA A 184 -14.15 15.63 -12.21
C ALA A 184 -14.64 14.28 -12.80
N ARG A 185 -13.93 13.74 -13.80
CA ARG A 185 -14.27 12.43 -14.39
C ARG A 185 -14.09 11.28 -13.39
N ARG A 186 -13.01 11.27 -12.60
CA ARG A 186 -12.77 10.22 -11.60
C ARG A 186 -13.78 10.27 -10.46
N LYS A 187 -14.16 11.47 -10.01
CA LYS A 187 -15.29 11.65 -9.07
C LYS A 187 -16.60 11.12 -9.65
N ALA A 188 -16.89 11.39 -10.91
CA ALA A 188 -18.09 10.86 -11.58
C ALA A 188 -18.07 9.32 -11.72
N GLN A 189 -16.89 8.68 -11.69
CA GLN A 189 -16.69 7.25 -11.64
C GLN A 189 -16.72 6.68 -10.19
N GLY A 190 -16.94 7.54 -9.19
CA GLY A 190 -17.05 7.17 -7.79
C GLY A 190 -15.76 7.22 -6.98
N ALA A 191 -14.66 7.75 -7.55
CA ALA A 191 -13.41 7.90 -6.81
C ALA A 191 -13.54 8.95 -5.71
N ILE A 192 -13.13 8.60 -4.49
CA ILE A 192 -13.11 9.47 -3.31
C ILE A 192 -11.69 9.93 -2.96
N CYS A 193 -10.68 9.26 -3.48
CA CYS A 193 -9.26 9.61 -3.29
C CYS A 193 -8.43 9.21 -4.51
N VAL A 194 -7.18 9.68 -4.54
CA VAL A 194 -6.16 9.37 -5.55
C VAL A 194 -4.84 9.02 -4.87
N GLU A 195 -4.16 8.02 -5.40
CA GLU A 195 -2.85 7.53 -4.95
C GLU A 195 -2.10 6.89 -6.13
N MET A 196 -0.97 6.21 -5.89
CA MET A 196 -0.07 5.80 -6.97
C MET A 196 0.28 4.30 -6.99
N GLU A 197 -0.39 3.43 -6.19
CA GLU A 197 0.06 2.03 -6.04
C GLU A 197 -1.05 0.98 -5.97
N CYS A 198 -2.26 1.32 -5.54
CA CYS A 198 -3.26 0.35 -5.10
C CYS A 198 -3.67 -0.65 -6.19
N ALA A 199 -3.89 -0.19 -7.41
CA ALA A 199 -4.33 -1.06 -8.50
C ALA A 199 -3.26 -2.09 -8.86
N GLY A 200 -2.02 -1.65 -9.05
CA GLY A 200 -0.91 -2.53 -9.42
C GLY A 200 -0.52 -3.48 -8.29
N MET A 201 -0.52 -2.99 -7.05
CA MET A 201 -0.19 -3.84 -5.90
C MET A 201 -1.22 -4.95 -5.69
N GLN A 202 -2.53 -4.65 -5.82
CA GLN A 202 -3.56 -5.69 -5.77
C GLN A 202 -3.41 -6.69 -6.91
N ALA A 203 -3.21 -6.19 -8.15
CA ALA A 203 -3.02 -7.06 -9.31
C ALA A 203 -1.81 -7.99 -9.14
N ALA A 204 -0.67 -7.46 -8.69
CA ALA A 204 0.54 -8.25 -8.44
C ALA A 204 0.35 -9.27 -7.30
N ALA A 205 -0.33 -8.88 -6.22
CA ALA A 205 -0.62 -9.76 -5.09
C ALA A 205 -1.50 -10.94 -5.51
N ASP A 206 -2.58 -10.68 -6.27
CA ASP A 206 -3.45 -11.72 -6.81
C ASP A 206 -2.69 -12.64 -7.76
N PHE A 207 -1.86 -12.08 -8.64
CA PHE A 207 -1.06 -12.85 -9.59
C PHE A 207 -0.07 -13.78 -8.88
N ARG A 208 0.55 -13.32 -7.78
CA ARG A 208 1.53 -14.10 -7.00
C ARG A 208 0.92 -14.92 -5.87
N ASN A 209 -0.40 -14.84 -5.63
CA ASN A 209 -1.12 -15.46 -4.50
C ASN A 209 -0.51 -15.05 -3.15
N VAL A 210 -0.26 -13.77 -2.97
CA VAL A 210 0.14 -13.14 -1.71
C VAL A 210 -1.08 -12.41 -1.14
N ASP A 211 -1.36 -12.59 0.14
CA ASP A 211 -2.43 -11.86 0.80
C ASP A 211 -2.04 -10.38 0.92
N PHE A 212 -2.93 -9.51 0.49
CA PHE A 212 -2.70 -8.07 0.44
C PHE A 212 -3.84 -7.30 1.09
N PHE A 213 -3.47 -6.26 1.84
CA PHE A 213 -4.40 -5.28 2.35
C PHE A 213 -3.78 -3.89 2.30
N GLN A 214 -4.52 -2.91 1.80
CA GLN A 214 -4.08 -1.51 1.77
C GLN A 214 -5.15 -0.59 2.34
N PHE A 215 -4.71 0.42 3.11
CA PHE A 215 -5.54 1.53 3.54
C PHE A 215 -4.78 2.85 3.44
N PHE A 216 -5.52 3.94 3.43
CA PHE A 216 -4.93 5.27 3.33
C PHE A 216 -5.31 6.15 4.51
N TYR A 217 -4.57 7.22 4.65
CA TYR A 217 -5.00 8.39 5.42
C TYR A 217 -4.96 9.63 4.51
N ALA A 218 -5.96 10.51 4.66
CA ALA A 218 -6.07 11.72 3.88
C ALA A 218 -4.86 12.65 4.11
N GLY A 219 -4.14 13.02 3.06
CA GLY A 219 -2.92 13.84 3.13
C GLY A 219 -3.11 15.25 2.59
N ASP A 220 -3.81 15.40 1.47
CA ASP A 220 -4.11 16.66 0.81
C ASP A 220 -5.51 16.64 0.18
N ASN A 221 -5.99 17.78 -0.32
CA ASN A 221 -7.34 17.88 -0.84
C ASN A 221 -7.34 18.52 -2.24
N LEU A 222 -7.81 17.75 -3.23
CA LEU A 222 -7.96 18.14 -4.61
C LEU A 222 -9.40 18.60 -4.95
N ASP A 223 -10.35 18.45 -4.01
CA ASP A 223 -11.76 18.83 -4.18
C ASP A 223 -12.04 20.29 -3.81
N GLN A 224 -11.11 21.18 -4.14
CA GLN A 224 -11.23 22.62 -3.89
C GLN A 224 -10.85 23.44 -5.13
N ALA A 225 -11.19 24.73 -5.10
CA ALA A 225 -10.83 25.67 -6.18
C ALA A 225 -9.31 25.81 -6.34
N THR A 226 -8.57 25.74 -5.25
CA THR A 226 -7.10 25.66 -5.20
C THR A 226 -6.69 24.41 -4.46
N TRP A 227 -5.55 23.83 -4.82
CA TRP A 227 -4.99 22.69 -4.10
C TRP A 227 -4.71 23.05 -2.63
N ASP A 228 -5.15 22.19 -1.73
CA ASP A 228 -4.94 22.33 -0.29
C ASP A 228 -3.99 21.23 0.19
N PRO A 229 -2.73 21.56 0.54
CA PRO A 229 -1.71 20.57 0.88
C PRO A 229 -1.93 19.92 2.26
N ARG A 230 -2.81 20.42 3.12
CA ARG A 230 -3.09 19.87 4.47
C ARG A 230 -1.83 19.32 5.16
N SER A 231 -1.86 18.04 5.55
CA SER A 231 -0.74 17.35 6.18
C SER A 231 0.09 16.48 5.21
N LEU A 232 0.08 16.75 3.89
CA LEU A 232 0.85 16.00 2.90
C LEU A 232 2.35 15.90 3.27
N SER A 233 2.91 16.96 3.86
CA SER A 233 4.29 16.92 4.37
C SER A 233 4.48 15.81 5.39
N GLY A 234 5.52 14.99 5.21
CA GLY A 234 5.85 13.88 6.12
C GLY A 234 6.07 14.28 7.58
N LYS A 235 6.37 15.56 7.86
CA LYS A 235 6.59 16.09 9.22
C LYS A 235 5.32 16.63 9.88
N THR A 236 4.29 16.98 9.10
CA THR A 236 3.07 17.56 9.64
C THR A 236 2.18 16.46 10.23
N ARG A 237 1.66 16.66 11.44
CA ARG A 237 0.82 15.72 12.18
C ARG A 237 1.46 14.32 12.33
N LEU A 238 2.76 14.28 12.54
CA LEU A 238 3.51 13.03 12.62
C LEU A 238 3.02 12.10 13.75
N ASP A 239 2.60 12.68 14.89
CA ASP A 239 2.06 11.91 16.03
C ASP A 239 0.74 11.22 15.66
N ASP A 240 -0.16 11.89 14.91
CA ASP A 240 -1.41 11.29 14.46
C ASP A 240 -1.15 10.20 13.43
N LYS A 241 -0.25 10.44 12.49
CA LYS A 241 0.18 9.44 11.50
C LYS A 241 0.86 8.24 12.15
N GLY A 242 1.62 8.45 13.22
CA GLY A 242 2.22 7.38 14.02
C GLY A 242 1.16 6.48 14.67
N LYS A 243 0.08 7.08 15.20
CA LYS A 243 -1.06 6.31 15.74
C LYS A 243 -1.76 5.51 14.63
N ILE A 244 -1.94 6.12 13.45
CA ILE A 244 -2.51 5.44 12.28
C ILE A 244 -1.63 4.27 11.84
N ALA A 245 -0.31 4.44 11.85
CA ALA A 245 0.62 3.36 11.55
C ALA A 245 0.47 2.16 12.49
N LEU A 246 0.21 2.39 13.78
CA LEU A 246 -0.02 1.29 14.73
C LEU A 246 -1.27 0.47 14.41
N LEU A 247 -2.28 1.03 13.72
CA LEU A 247 -3.45 0.27 13.28
C LEU A 247 -3.08 -0.84 12.27
N ALA A 248 -2.02 -0.64 11.47
CA ALA A 248 -1.49 -1.69 10.60
C ALA A 248 -0.93 -2.86 11.40
N PHE A 249 -0.24 -2.58 12.52
CA PHE A 249 0.25 -3.62 13.42
C PHE A 249 -0.89 -4.31 14.17
N GLU A 250 -1.91 -3.58 14.62
CA GLU A 250 -3.11 -4.15 15.23
C GLU A 250 -3.83 -5.10 14.26
N LEU A 251 -3.99 -4.69 13.01
CA LEU A 251 -4.52 -5.57 11.97
C LEU A 251 -3.66 -6.84 11.83
N GLY A 252 -2.34 -6.68 11.77
CA GLY A 252 -1.39 -7.80 11.68
C GLY A 252 -1.53 -8.78 12.85
N VAL A 253 -1.68 -8.29 14.07
CA VAL A 253 -1.94 -9.14 15.25
C VAL A 253 -3.22 -9.92 15.07
N LYS A 254 -4.34 -9.26 14.70
CA LYS A 254 -5.63 -9.93 14.47
C LYS A 254 -5.58 -10.96 13.35
N MET A 255 -4.82 -10.69 12.28
CA MET A 255 -4.63 -11.64 11.18
C MET A 255 -3.94 -12.94 11.68
N LEU A 256 -2.89 -12.82 12.52
CA LEU A 256 -2.20 -13.96 13.09
C LEU A 256 -3.06 -14.71 14.10
N GLU A 257 -3.81 -14.00 14.96
CA GLU A 257 -4.72 -14.60 15.93
C GLU A 257 -5.86 -15.38 15.25
N ALA A 258 -6.43 -14.85 14.18
CA ALA A 258 -7.48 -15.53 13.41
C ALA A 258 -6.99 -16.85 12.78
N GLU A 259 -5.69 -17.00 12.58
CA GLU A 259 -5.05 -18.20 12.06
C GLU A 259 -4.49 -19.12 13.17
N GLY A 260 -4.70 -18.78 14.44
CA GLY A 260 -4.23 -19.56 15.59
C GLY A 260 -2.71 -19.49 15.83
N LYS A 261 -2.09 -18.40 15.42
CA LYS A 261 -0.63 -18.15 15.49
C LYS A 261 -0.25 -17.12 16.55
#